data_1fca1e6ffe00e131cc8f2ad1756dbbe4
#
_entry.id   1fca1e6ffe00e131cc8f2ad1756dbbe4
#
_cell.length_a   1.000
_cell.length_b   1.000
_cell.length_c   1.000
_cell.angle_alpha   90.00
_cell.angle_beta   90.00
_cell.angle_gamma   90.00
#
_symmetry.space_group_name_H-M   'P 1'
#
loop_
_entity.id
_entity.type
_entity.pdbx_description
1 polymer ?
#
loop_
_entity_poly.entity_id
_entity_poly.type
_entity_poly.pdbx_seq_one_letter_code
_entity_poly.pdbx_strand_id
1 'polypeptide(L)'
;MKKYLLLLCLSVAWLFTGCASVDLASDADSAKAKEFTIDDSSKSQLYVYRPGHIAGSALKKAIWIDGLYVGRLKRCSFLVEKIEPGEHVISTESEFGNNEILINTEANKNYFVRQNIKFGVFVGGSSIHEVSAEKGMEDVKKCELIESQRKESVNINPADIEKARAELKAQQ
;
A
#
# COMPACT_ATOMS: atom_id res chain seq x y z
N MET A 1 -10.02 31.54 38.50
CA MET A 1 -9.06 30.51 38.10
C MET A 1 -9.74 29.27 37.54
N LYS A 2 -10.72 28.61 38.21
CA LYS A 2 -11.40 27.39 37.68
C LYS A 2 -12.08 27.57 36.32
N LYS A 3 -12.67 28.73 36.00
CA LYS A 3 -13.30 29.01 34.70
C LYS A 3 -12.32 29.07 33.53
N TYR A 4 -11.12 29.62 33.76
CA TYR A 4 -10.07 29.70 32.73
C TYR A 4 -9.41 28.35 32.49
N LEU A 5 -9.30 27.51 33.53
CA LEU A 5 -8.81 26.14 33.41
C LEU A 5 -9.75 25.27 32.56
N LEU A 6 -11.08 25.42 32.75
CA LEU A 6 -12.08 24.73 31.95
C LEU A 6 -12.07 25.17 30.48
N LEU A 7 -11.90 26.47 30.19
CA LEU A 7 -11.76 27.00 28.85
C LEU A 7 -10.47 26.51 28.16
N LEU A 8 -9.38 26.42 28.92
CA LEU A 8 -8.12 25.88 28.41
C LEU A 8 -8.24 24.38 28.04
N CYS A 9 -8.90 23.59 28.90
CA CYS A 9 -9.14 22.17 28.61
C CYS A 9 -10.05 21.97 27.41
N LEU A 10 -11.06 22.81 27.21
CA LEU A 10 -11.95 22.76 26.04
C LEU A 10 -11.20 23.10 24.75
N SER A 11 -10.30 24.09 24.78
CA SER A 11 -9.53 24.49 23.58
C SER A 11 -8.51 23.44 23.14
N VAL A 12 -7.93 22.69 24.07
CA VAL A 12 -6.97 21.59 23.76
C VAL A 12 -7.67 20.38 23.14
N ALA A 13 -8.94 20.12 23.50
CA ALA A 13 -9.69 18.99 22.93
C ALA A 13 -9.95 19.12 21.42
N TRP A 14 -9.97 20.33 20.86
CA TRP A 14 -10.19 20.57 19.43
C TRP A 14 -8.95 20.34 18.56
N LEU A 15 -7.77 20.18 19.16
CA LEU A 15 -6.51 20.00 18.43
C LEU A 15 -6.23 18.54 18.03
N PHE A 16 -7.04 17.59 18.49
CA PHE A 16 -6.81 16.15 18.24
C PHE A 16 -7.65 15.53 17.12
N THR A 17 -8.40 16.33 16.34
CA THR A 17 -9.20 15.80 15.23
C THR A 17 -8.43 15.64 13.89
N GLY A 18 -7.14 15.43 13.96
CA GLY A 18 -6.33 15.03 12.81
C GLY A 18 -6.54 13.55 12.47
N CYS A 19 -7.71 13.16 11.94
CA CYS A 19 -7.85 11.86 11.29
C CYS A 19 -6.93 11.83 10.10
N ALA A 20 -5.88 11.01 10.19
CA ALA A 20 -5.03 10.72 9.06
C ALA A 20 -5.85 9.93 8.01
N SER A 21 -6.63 10.61 7.15
CA SER A 21 -7.37 10.00 6.05
C SER A 21 -6.42 9.62 4.91
N VAL A 22 -6.70 8.54 4.22
CA VAL A 22 -6.29 8.30 2.83
C VAL A 22 -7.53 8.47 1.98
N ASP A 23 -7.37 8.96 0.76
CA ASP A 23 -8.50 9.12 -0.14
C ASP A 23 -9.00 7.73 -0.53
N LEU A 24 -10.26 7.46 -0.17
CA LEU A 24 -10.93 6.20 -0.50
C LEU A 24 -11.58 6.36 -1.85
N ALA A 25 -11.51 5.33 -2.66
CA ALA A 25 -12.31 5.21 -3.87
C ALA A 25 -13.80 5.06 -3.51
N SER A 26 -14.66 5.24 -4.49
CA SER A 26 -16.11 5.05 -4.30
C SER A 26 -16.43 3.60 -3.89
N ASP A 27 -17.55 3.41 -3.19
CA ASP A 27 -18.03 2.07 -2.85
C ASP A 27 -18.28 1.21 -4.10
N ALA A 28 -18.72 1.82 -5.20
CA ALA A 28 -18.92 1.15 -6.48
C ALA A 28 -17.60 0.65 -7.08
N ASP A 29 -16.56 1.49 -7.09
CA ASP A 29 -15.23 1.10 -7.57
C ASP A 29 -14.60 0.02 -6.67
N SER A 30 -14.79 0.16 -5.35
CA SER A 30 -14.34 -0.85 -4.39
C SER A 30 -15.03 -2.20 -4.60
N ALA A 31 -16.34 -2.20 -4.85
CA ALA A 31 -17.09 -3.41 -5.17
C ALA A 31 -16.61 -4.05 -6.48
N LYS A 32 -16.46 -3.23 -7.53
CA LYS A 32 -15.95 -3.69 -8.83
C LYS A 32 -14.55 -4.29 -8.72
N ALA A 33 -13.63 -3.65 -7.99
CA ALA A 33 -12.27 -4.19 -7.80
C ALA A 33 -12.26 -5.54 -7.07
N LYS A 34 -13.25 -5.80 -6.19
CA LYS A 34 -13.40 -7.06 -5.45
C LYS A 34 -14.05 -8.19 -6.27
N GLU A 35 -14.44 -7.94 -7.51
CA GLU A 35 -14.84 -8.98 -8.47
C GLU A 35 -13.60 -9.69 -9.06
N PHE A 36 -12.42 -9.06 -8.97
CA PHE A 36 -11.14 -9.57 -9.49
C PHE A 36 -11.15 -9.84 -10.99
N THR A 37 -12.07 -9.23 -11.72
CA THR A 37 -12.16 -9.35 -13.17
C THR A 37 -11.06 -8.54 -13.85
N ILE A 38 -10.52 -9.08 -14.94
CA ILE A 38 -9.47 -8.42 -15.74
C ILE A 38 -10.11 -7.90 -17.02
N ASP A 39 -10.24 -6.57 -17.13
CA ASP A 39 -10.85 -5.92 -18.29
C ASP A 39 -9.93 -5.92 -19.53
N ASP A 40 -8.62 -5.96 -19.31
CA ASP A 40 -7.59 -5.99 -20.37
C ASP A 40 -6.72 -7.23 -20.21
N SER A 41 -6.98 -8.24 -21.04
CA SER A 41 -6.27 -9.52 -20.99
C SER A 41 -4.79 -9.44 -21.40
N SER A 42 -4.33 -8.31 -21.93
CA SER A 42 -2.91 -8.09 -22.24
C SER A 42 -2.10 -7.66 -21.00
N LYS A 43 -2.78 -7.24 -19.94
CA LYS A 43 -2.19 -6.76 -18.68
C LYS A 43 -2.35 -7.80 -17.57
N SER A 44 -1.62 -7.60 -16.49
CA SER A 44 -1.87 -8.20 -15.19
C SER A 44 -2.46 -7.18 -14.23
N GLN A 45 -3.16 -7.65 -13.19
CA GLN A 45 -3.63 -6.80 -12.09
C GLN A 45 -2.86 -7.13 -10.82
N LEU A 46 -2.25 -6.11 -10.22
CA LEU A 46 -1.53 -6.20 -8.97
C LEU A 46 -2.34 -5.56 -7.86
N TYR A 47 -2.75 -6.36 -6.90
CA TYR A 47 -3.38 -5.93 -5.65
C TYR A 47 -2.32 -5.82 -4.56
N VAL A 48 -2.10 -4.63 -4.02
CA VAL A 48 -1.27 -4.44 -2.82
C VAL A 48 -2.18 -4.07 -1.67
N TYR A 49 -2.17 -4.86 -0.60
CA TYR A 49 -3.12 -4.69 0.48
C TYR A 49 -2.49 -4.80 1.86
N ARG A 50 -3.12 -4.16 2.82
CA ARG A 50 -2.79 -4.25 4.24
C ARG A 50 -3.99 -4.76 5.03
N PRO A 51 -3.89 -5.92 5.70
CA PRO A 51 -4.99 -6.48 6.48
C PRO A 51 -5.37 -5.64 7.70
N GLY A 52 -6.51 -5.97 8.30
CA GLY A 52 -7.15 -5.22 9.39
C GLY A 52 -6.55 -5.41 10.79
N HIS A 53 -5.28 -5.78 10.94
CA HIS A 53 -4.66 -5.97 12.25
C HIS A 53 -4.62 -4.67 13.07
N ILE A 54 -4.81 -4.78 14.40
CA ILE A 54 -4.81 -3.64 15.32
C ILE A 54 -3.40 -3.05 15.47
N ALA A 55 -2.37 -3.90 15.46
CA ALA A 55 -0.99 -3.45 15.57
C ALA A 55 -0.65 -2.49 14.41
N GLY A 56 -0.18 -1.29 14.77
CA GLY A 56 0.16 -0.23 13.82
C GLY A 56 -1.04 0.40 13.13
N SER A 57 -2.27 0.31 13.66
CA SER A 57 -3.50 0.82 13.03
C SER A 57 -3.45 2.30 12.66
N ALA A 58 -2.72 3.12 13.42
CA ALA A 58 -2.53 4.54 13.16
C ALA A 58 -1.50 4.84 12.05
N LEU A 59 -0.69 3.84 11.66
CA LEU A 59 0.35 4.04 10.66
C LEU A 59 -0.23 3.97 9.25
N LYS A 60 0.35 4.77 8.36
CA LYS A 60 0.18 4.70 6.91
C LYS A 60 1.54 4.49 6.29
N LYS A 61 1.65 3.54 5.38
CA LYS A 61 2.91 3.21 4.73
C LYS A 61 2.79 3.29 3.22
N ALA A 62 3.70 4.00 2.61
CA ALA A 62 3.75 4.22 1.18
C ALA A 62 4.09 2.92 0.43
N ILE A 63 3.58 2.83 -0.81
CA ILE A 63 3.83 1.77 -1.77
C ILE A 63 4.35 2.40 -3.06
N TRP A 64 5.34 1.76 -3.64
CA TRP A 64 5.86 2.04 -4.97
C TRP A 64 5.84 0.78 -5.82
N ILE A 65 5.60 0.93 -7.11
CA ILE A 65 5.70 -0.12 -8.13
C ILE A 65 6.68 0.39 -9.17
N ASP A 66 7.76 -0.33 -9.38
CA ASP A 66 8.89 0.07 -10.26
C ASP A 66 9.38 1.49 -9.95
N GLY A 67 9.44 1.80 -8.65
CA GLY A 67 9.82 3.11 -8.14
C GLY A 67 8.76 4.20 -8.29
N LEU A 68 7.64 3.98 -8.99
CA LEU A 68 6.53 4.92 -9.07
C LEU A 68 5.67 4.86 -7.81
N TYR A 69 5.48 6.00 -7.15
CA TYR A 69 4.59 6.09 -6.00
C TYR A 69 3.14 5.85 -6.44
N VAL A 70 2.45 4.92 -5.78
CA VAL A 70 1.07 4.56 -6.11
C VAL A 70 0.07 4.86 -4.99
N GLY A 71 0.53 5.10 -3.76
CA GLY A 71 -0.34 5.48 -2.66
C GLY A 71 0.18 5.07 -1.29
N ARG A 72 -0.66 5.24 -0.27
CA ARG A 72 -0.37 4.82 1.12
C ARG A 72 -1.46 3.92 1.64
N LEU A 73 -1.09 2.75 2.13
CA LEU A 73 -2.03 1.84 2.76
C LEU A 73 -2.23 2.18 4.25
N LYS A 74 -3.49 2.31 4.64
CA LYS A 74 -3.96 2.33 6.04
C LYS A 74 -4.36 0.92 6.48
N ARG A 75 -4.77 0.75 7.73
CA ARG A 75 -5.36 -0.50 8.21
C ARG A 75 -6.58 -0.89 7.37
N CYS A 76 -6.66 -2.14 6.94
CA CYS A 76 -7.71 -2.71 6.11
C CYS A 76 -8.00 -1.88 4.85
N SER A 77 -6.94 -1.66 4.05
CA SER A 77 -7.07 -1.02 2.74
C SER A 77 -6.26 -1.75 1.68
N PHE A 78 -6.63 -1.55 0.44
CA PHE A 78 -5.90 -2.07 -0.71
C PHE A 78 -5.87 -1.03 -1.84
N LEU A 79 -4.93 -1.19 -2.74
CA LEU A 79 -4.90 -0.57 -4.06
C LEU A 79 -4.79 -1.64 -5.12
N VAL A 80 -5.20 -1.33 -6.33
CA VAL A 80 -5.09 -2.19 -7.50
C VAL A 80 -4.52 -1.40 -8.67
N GLU A 81 -3.49 -1.95 -9.30
CA GLU A 81 -2.83 -1.37 -10.46
C GLU A 81 -2.82 -2.36 -11.62
N LYS A 82 -3.10 -1.85 -12.82
CA LYS A 82 -2.86 -2.59 -14.06
C LYS A 82 -1.40 -2.39 -14.45
N ILE A 83 -0.68 -3.49 -14.60
CA ILE A 83 0.75 -3.49 -14.92
C ILE A 83 1.02 -4.36 -16.15
N GLU A 84 2.13 -4.11 -16.83
CA GLU A 84 2.60 -4.96 -17.93
C GLU A 84 2.96 -6.35 -17.39
N PRO A 85 2.87 -7.41 -18.21
CA PRO A 85 3.50 -8.68 -17.87
C PRO A 85 5.03 -8.53 -17.78
N GLY A 86 5.63 -9.21 -16.81
CA GLY A 86 7.11 -9.19 -16.64
C GLY A 86 7.52 -9.04 -15.19
N GLU A 87 8.77 -8.65 -14.99
CA GLU A 87 9.36 -8.46 -13.66
C GLU A 87 9.09 -7.05 -13.12
N HIS A 88 8.58 -6.98 -11.90
CA HIS A 88 8.26 -5.73 -11.20
C HIS A 88 8.87 -5.70 -9.81
N VAL A 89 9.41 -4.54 -9.45
CA VAL A 89 9.87 -4.25 -8.08
C VAL A 89 8.75 -3.56 -7.32
N ILE A 90 8.28 -4.19 -6.26
CA ILE A 90 7.30 -3.60 -5.35
C ILE A 90 8.03 -3.20 -4.07
N SER A 91 7.84 -1.95 -3.65
CA SER A 91 8.52 -1.38 -2.49
C SER A 91 7.53 -0.83 -1.47
N THR A 92 7.89 -0.89 -0.20
CA THR A 92 7.14 -0.29 0.90
C THR A 92 8.04 0.51 1.82
N GLU A 93 7.54 1.68 2.28
CA GLU A 93 8.20 2.50 3.28
C GLU A 93 8.45 1.71 4.57
N SER A 94 9.68 1.73 5.07
CA SER A 94 10.05 1.17 6.36
C SER A 94 10.74 2.20 7.25
N GLU A 95 11.25 1.81 8.43
CA GLU A 95 11.86 2.74 9.38
C GLU A 95 13.22 3.26 8.88
N PHE A 96 14.00 2.39 8.24
CA PHE A 96 15.33 2.70 7.73
C PHE A 96 15.42 2.40 6.23
N GLY A 97 14.69 3.18 5.42
CA GLY A 97 14.61 2.98 3.98
C GLY A 97 13.35 2.22 3.54
N ASN A 98 13.44 1.50 2.44
CA ASN A 98 12.35 0.71 1.90
C ASN A 98 12.64 -0.79 2.02
N ASN A 99 11.59 -1.58 2.14
CA ASN A 99 11.65 -3.03 1.90
C ASN A 99 11.05 -3.33 0.53
N GLU A 100 11.68 -4.20 -0.23
CA GLU A 100 11.37 -4.47 -1.62
C GLU A 100 11.24 -5.97 -1.88
N ILE A 101 10.41 -6.31 -2.86
CA ILE A 101 10.32 -7.66 -3.43
C ILE A 101 10.31 -7.57 -4.95
N LEU A 102 10.80 -8.61 -5.61
CA LEU A 102 10.66 -8.83 -7.02
C LEU A 102 9.53 -9.84 -7.25
N ILE A 103 8.58 -9.49 -8.12
CA ILE A 103 7.53 -10.39 -8.58
C ILE A 103 7.62 -10.52 -10.09
N ASN A 104 7.24 -11.69 -10.62
CA ASN A 104 7.14 -11.91 -12.06
C ASN A 104 5.68 -12.14 -12.41
N THR A 105 5.13 -11.30 -13.30
CA THR A 105 3.72 -11.30 -13.65
C THR A 105 3.49 -11.77 -15.09
N GLU A 106 2.38 -12.46 -15.30
CA GLU A 106 1.90 -12.91 -16.61
C GLU A 106 0.61 -12.20 -16.96
N ALA A 107 0.37 -12.00 -18.24
CA ALA A 107 -0.88 -11.41 -18.74
C ALA A 107 -2.11 -12.20 -18.26
N ASN A 108 -3.21 -11.48 -18.07
CA ASN A 108 -4.50 -12.04 -17.68
C ASN A 108 -4.48 -12.80 -16.34
N LYS A 109 -3.63 -12.35 -15.38
CA LYS A 109 -3.57 -12.91 -14.03
C LYS A 109 -3.64 -11.83 -12.96
N ASN A 110 -4.20 -12.17 -11.79
CA ASN A 110 -4.22 -11.36 -10.58
C ASN A 110 -3.09 -11.78 -9.66
N TYR A 111 -2.34 -10.79 -9.16
CA TYR A 111 -1.26 -10.94 -8.20
C TYR A 111 -1.59 -10.20 -6.91
N PHE A 112 -1.14 -10.74 -5.79
CA PHE A 112 -1.47 -10.20 -4.47
C PHE A 112 -0.22 -10.04 -3.62
N VAL A 113 0.05 -8.79 -3.21
CA VAL A 113 1.14 -8.44 -2.31
C VAL A 113 0.57 -7.91 -1.00
N ARG A 114 0.93 -8.57 0.08
CA ARG A 114 0.49 -8.22 1.43
C ARG A 114 1.54 -7.36 2.12
N GLN A 115 1.10 -6.21 2.64
CA GLN A 115 1.90 -5.35 3.51
C GLN A 115 1.61 -5.69 4.98
N ASN A 116 2.67 -5.89 5.76
CA ASN A 116 2.58 -6.05 7.22
C ASN A 116 3.32 -4.91 7.92
N ILE A 117 2.80 -4.48 9.06
CA ILE A 117 3.51 -3.55 9.94
C ILE A 117 4.44 -4.36 10.84
N LYS A 118 5.66 -3.88 10.96
CA LYS A 118 6.68 -4.40 11.90
C LYS A 118 6.86 -3.41 13.04
N PHE A 119 7.20 -3.91 14.21
CA PHE A 119 7.68 -3.04 15.28
C PHE A 119 9.00 -2.38 14.84
N GLY A 120 9.08 -1.07 15.06
CA GLY A 120 10.28 -0.27 14.82
C GLY A 120 10.92 0.17 16.13
N VAL A 121 12.09 0.76 16.06
CA VAL A 121 12.78 1.34 17.21
C VAL A 121 12.20 2.71 17.56
N PHE A 122 11.89 3.53 16.56
CA PHE A 122 11.35 4.90 16.71
C PHE A 122 9.95 5.02 16.10
N VAL A 123 9.77 4.47 14.89
CA VAL A 123 8.49 4.44 14.18
C VAL A 123 8.27 3.03 13.64
N GLY A 124 7.04 2.59 13.50
CA GLY A 124 6.77 1.27 12.95
C GLY A 124 7.30 1.13 11.51
N GLY A 125 8.01 0.05 11.25
CA GLY A 125 8.41 -0.34 9.91
C GLY A 125 7.28 -1.08 9.16
N SER A 126 7.53 -1.46 7.90
CA SER A 126 6.67 -2.39 7.18
C SER A 126 7.47 -3.37 6.34
N SER A 127 6.84 -4.46 5.97
CA SER A 127 7.36 -5.43 5.00
C SER A 127 6.26 -5.83 4.04
N ILE A 128 6.67 -6.32 2.89
CA ILE A 128 5.76 -6.84 1.86
C ILE A 128 6.19 -8.25 1.47
N HIS A 129 5.24 -9.05 1.04
CA HIS A 129 5.47 -10.36 0.44
C HIS A 129 4.31 -10.75 -0.45
N GLU A 130 4.59 -11.52 -1.48
CA GLU A 130 3.58 -12.13 -2.34
C GLU A 130 2.81 -13.21 -1.57
N VAL A 131 1.52 -13.35 -1.86
CA VAL A 131 0.65 -14.39 -1.29
C VAL A 131 -0.13 -15.07 -2.40
N SER A 132 -0.69 -16.26 -2.11
CA SER A 132 -1.54 -16.94 -3.08
C SER A 132 -2.79 -16.14 -3.43
N ALA A 133 -3.33 -16.36 -4.63
CA ALA A 133 -4.52 -15.65 -5.09
C ALA A 133 -5.72 -15.86 -4.14
N GLU A 134 -5.93 -17.09 -3.64
CA GLU A 134 -7.02 -17.39 -2.71
C GLU A 134 -6.92 -16.57 -1.44
N LYS A 135 -5.69 -16.49 -0.86
CA LYS A 135 -5.45 -15.72 0.37
C LYS A 135 -5.58 -14.22 0.13
N GLY A 136 -5.05 -13.74 -0.99
CA GLY A 136 -5.15 -12.35 -1.38
C GLY A 136 -6.59 -11.90 -1.58
N MET A 137 -7.39 -12.67 -2.33
CA MET A 137 -8.81 -12.39 -2.57
C MET A 137 -9.62 -12.39 -1.27
N GLU A 138 -9.37 -13.36 -0.37
CA GLU A 138 -10.05 -13.43 0.93
C GLU A 138 -9.81 -12.16 1.77
N ASP A 139 -8.55 -11.71 1.83
CA ASP A 139 -8.17 -10.57 2.65
C ASP A 139 -8.64 -9.24 2.03
N VAL A 140 -8.50 -9.07 0.70
CA VAL A 140 -8.91 -7.86 -0.04
C VAL A 140 -10.43 -7.64 0.07
N LYS A 141 -11.24 -8.68 0.03
CA LYS A 141 -12.71 -8.58 0.18
C LYS A 141 -13.13 -7.90 1.47
N LYS A 142 -12.32 -7.96 2.52
CA LYS A 142 -12.58 -7.36 3.85
C LYS A 142 -12.16 -5.91 3.95
N CYS A 143 -11.39 -5.40 2.97
CA CYS A 143 -10.74 -4.10 3.02
C CYS A 143 -11.38 -3.09 2.05
N GLU A 144 -11.00 -1.82 2.15
CA GLU A 144 -11.50 -0.72 1.34
C GLU A 144 -10.47 -0.34 0.26
N LEU A 145 -10.95 -0.05 -0.95
CA LEU A 145 -10.11 0.46 -2.02
C LEU A 145 -9.68 1.90 -1.71
N ILE A 146 -8.40 2.19 -1.85
CA ILE A 146 -7.90 3.56 -1.86
C ILE A 146 -7.73 4.04 -3.31
N GLU A 147 -7.91 5.34 -3.55
CA GLU A 147 -7.60 5.92 -4.84
C GLU A 147 -6.10 5.80 -5.13
N SER A 148 -5.79 5.32 -6.33
CA SER A 148 -4.40 5.32 -6.81
C SER A 148 -3.93 6.77 -6.95
N GLN A 149 -2.77 7.06 -6.37
CA GLN A 149 -2.11 8.36 -6.47
C GLN A 149 -0.92 8.29 -7.43
N ARG A 150 -0.97 7.36 -8.38
CA ARG A 150 0.08 7.20 -9.37
C ARG A 150 0.29 8.51 -10.14
N LYS A 151 1.43 9.12 -9.93
CA LYS A 151 1.84 10.31 -10.68
C LYS A 151 2.85 9.87 -11.72
N GLU A 152 2.51 10.06 -12.99
CA GLU A 152 3.39 9.76 -14.14
C GLU A 152 4.71 10.57 -14.14
N SER A 153 4.86 11.53 -13.25
CA SER A 153 5.93 12.55 -13.31
C SER A 153 6.99 12.45 -12.21
N VAL A 154 7.13 11.32 -11.52
CA VAL A 154 8.30 11.14 -10.66
C VAL A 154 9.44 10.65 -11.54
N ASN A 155 10.45 11.48 -11.71
CA ASN A 155 11.66 11.19 -12.49
C ASN A 155 12.48 10.14 -11.73
N ILE A 156 12.08 8.87 -11.87
CA ILE A 156 12.82 7.74 -11.31
C ILE A 156 13.93 7.45 -12.29
N ASN A 157 15.15 7.42 -11.77
CA ASN A 157 16.28 7.00 -12.59
C ASN A 157 16.12 5.50 -12.89
N PRO A 158 15.94 5.10 -14.17
CA PRO A 158 15.80 3.70 -14.54
C PRO A 158 16.95 2.83 -14.02
N ALA A 159 18.15 3.40 -13.84
CA ALA A 159 19.32 2.69 -13.33
C ALA A 159 19.12 2.25 -11.84
N ASP A 160 18.36 3.00 -11.04
CA ASP A 160 18.10 2.63 -9.65
C ASP A 160 17.14 1.45 -9.58
N ILE A 161 16.16 1.38 -10.49
CA ILE A 161 15.23 0.24 -10.62
C ILE A 161 16.00 -1.01 -11.06
N GLU A 162 16.87 -0.90 -12.07
CA GLU A 162 17.67 -2.02 -12.55
C GLU A 162 18.64 -2.52 -11.49
N LYS A 163 19.23 -1.61 -10.70
CA LYS A 163 20.08 -1.97 -9.57
C LYS A 163 19.30 -2.74 -8.50
N ALA A 164 18.13 -2.23 -8.07
CA ALA A 164 17.27 -2.91 -7.11
C ALA A 164 16.84 -4.30 -7.60
N ARG A 165 16.49 -4.40 -8.89
CA ARG A 165 16.14 -5.67 -9.54
C ARG A 165 17.30 -6.66 -9.52
N ALA A 166 18.52 -6.21 -9.82
CA ALA A 166 19.72 -7.06 -9.81
C ALA A 166 20.06 -7.53 -8.39
N GLU A 167 19.96 -6.65 -7.39
CA GLU A 167 20.20 -6.99 -5.98
C GLU A 167 19.18 -8.00 -5.46
N LEU A 168 17.90 -7.86 -5.80
CA LEU A 168 16.84 -8.79 -5.42
C LEU A 168 17.00 -10.16 -6.08
N LYS A 169 17.42 -10.21 -7.35
CA LYS A 169 17.73 -11.47 -8.04
C LYS A 169 18.92 -12.22 -7.44
N ALA A 170 19.92 -11.51 -6.90
CA ALA A 170 21.08 -12.13 -6.26
C ALA A 170 20.75 -12.75 -4.88
N GLN A 171 19.57 -12.46 -4.33
CA GLN A 171 19.11 -12.96 -3.02
C GLN A 171 18.16 -14.17 -3.13
N GLN A 172 17.73 -14.52 -4.34
CA GLN A 172 16.89 -15.69 -4.64
C GLN A 172 17.72 -16.95 -4.97
#